data_665a1e8cd546b41584a261dd92cd7076
#
_entry.id   665a1e8cd546b41584a261dd92cd7076
#
_cell.length_a   1.000
_cell.length_b   1.000
_cell.length_c   1.000
_cell.angle_alpha   90.00
_cell.angle_beta   90.00
_cell.angle_gamma   90.00
#
_symmetry.space_group_name_H-M   'P 1'
#
loop_
_entity.id
_entity.type
_entity.pdbx_description
1 polymer ?
#
loop_
_entity_poly.entity_id
_entity_poly.type
_entity_poly.pdbx_seq_one_letter_code
_entity_poly.pdbx_strand_id
1 'polypeptide(L)'
;MASFSARPAGQADGAFLGDMVVEAANWRPGAARPKHQVMTAPEHSRYVSGWKRPSDAGFIAVDAAGEPIGAAWYRLLPRSDPGYGYVGTGVPELIIGVRPIWRAHGVGRTLLQALAQQARADGYARLCLSVERGNFAVTLYRSEGFAVTQSGIGRDTMVKRLR
;
A
#
# COMPACT_ATOMS: atom_id res chain seq x y z
N MET A 1 -20.99 14.70 -5.62
CA MET A 1 -20.08 13.61 -5.26
C MET A 1 -18.86 13.63 -6.17
N ALA A 2 -17.69 13.67 -5.62
CA ALA A 2 -16.48 13.61 -6.42
C ALA A 2 -16.31 12.19 -6.98
N SER A 3 -16.02 12.07 -8.27
CA SER A 3 -15.83 10.78 -8.92
C SER A 3 -14.34 10.50 -9.13
N PHE A 4 -13.99 9.23 -9.05
CA PHE A 4 -12.64 8.75 -9.31
C PHE A 4 -12.71 7.39 -9.99
N SER A 5 -11.58 6.98 -10.57
CA SER A 5 -11.43 5.65 -11.13
C SER A 5 -10.04 5.13 -10.81
N ALA A 6 -9.83 3.83 -10.97
CA ALA A 6 -8.53 3.21 -10.76
C ALA A 6 -7.99 2.68 -12.08
N ARG A 7 -6.70 2.89 -12.31
CA ARG A 7 -5.98 2.34 -13.47
C ARG A 7 -4.76 1.56 -13.00
N PRO A 8 -4.26 0.59 -13.78
CA PRO A 8 -3.01 -0.07 -13.44
C PRO A 8 -1.85 0.92 -13.33
N ALA A 9 -0.97 0.70 -12.36
CA ALA A 9 0.23 1.49 -12.21
C ALA A 9 1.28 1.06 -13.24
N GLY A 10 1.89 2.04 -13.89
CA GLY A 10 2.96 1.83 -14.86
C GLY A 10 4.31 2.25 -14.35
N GLN A 11 5.33 2.08 -15.17
CA GLN A 11 6.70 2.41 -14.81
C GLN A 11 6.88 3.90 -14.50
N ALA A 12 6.12 4.76 -15.14
CA ALA A 12 6.20 6.21 -14.94
C ALA A 12 5.60 6.68 -13.61
N ASP A 13 4.95 5.80 -12.85
CA ASP A 13 4.24 6.17 -11.62
C ASP A 13 5.11 6.15 -10.37
N GLY A 14 6.39 5.78 -10.48
CA GLY A 14 7.27 5.62 -9.31
C GLY A 14 7.34 6.83 -8.39
N ALA A 15 7.39 8.03 -8.94
CA ALA A 15 7.45 9.25 -8.12
C ALA A 15 6.17 9.43 -7.31
N PHE A 16 5.00 9.17 -7.90
CA PHE A 16 3.73 9.25 -7.19
C PHE A 16 3.63 8.19 -6.10
N LEU A 17 4.10 6.97 -6.35
CA LEU A 17 4.14 5.94 -5.31
C LEU A 17 4.99 6.40 -4.13
N GLY A 18 6.11 7.07 -4.39
CA GLY A 18 6.92 7.67 -3.33
C GLY A 18 6.15 8.69 -2.52
N ASP A 19 5.34 9.53 -3.18
CA ASP A 19 4.47 10.48 -2.48
C ASP A 19 3.46 9.75 -1.59
N MET A 20 2.95 8.61 -2.02
CA MET A 20 1.99 7.84 -1.24
C MET A 20 2.63 7.10 -0.06
N VAL A 21 3.90 6.71 -0.17
CA VAL A 21 4.66 6.21 0.99
C VAL A 21 4.74 7.30 2.06
N VAL A 22 4.98 8.53 1.66
CA VAL A 22 5.03 9.67 2.60
C VAL A 22 3.67 9.89 3.26
N GLU A 23 2.59 9.83 2.50
CA GLU A 23 1.24 9.94 3.06
C GLU A 23 0.96 8.83 4.07
N ALA A 24 1.33 7.59 3.75
CA ALA A 24 1.15 6.47 4.66
C ALA A 24 1.98 6.60 5.93
N ALA A 25 3.22 7.09 5.82
CA ALA A 25 4.12 7.29 6.96
C ALA A 25 3.65 8.42 7.87
N ASN A 26 2.95 9.41 7.33
CA ASN A 26 2.49 10.60 8.04
C ASN A 26 1.00 10.53 8.38
N TRP A 27 0.44 9.34 8.60
CA TRP A 27 -0.98 9.18 8.85
C TRP A 27 -1.48 9.82 10.15
N ARG A 28 -0.59 9.98 11.16
CA ARG A 28 -0.98 10.60 12.43
C ARG A 28 -1.28 12.08 12.25
N PRO A 29 -2.33 12.61 12.89
CA PRO A 29 -2.59 14.04 12.87
C PRO A 29 -1.36 14.83 13.34
N GLY A 30 -0.98 15.84 12.58
CA GLY A 30 0.19 16.65 12.86
C GLY A 30 1.52 16.09 12.40
N ALA A 31 1.58 14.84 11.96
CA ALA A 31 2.78 14.29 11.37
C ALA A 31 3.00 14.91 9.99
N ALA A 32 4.19 15.46 9.75
CA ALA A 32 4.49 16.20 8.52
C ALA A 32 5.95 16.03 8.13
N ARG A 33 6.50 14.82 8.30
CA ARG A 33 7.88 14.55 7.88
C ARG A 33 8.00 14.78 6.37
N PRO A 34 9.01 15.56 5.91
CA PRO A 34 9.16 15.82 4.48
C PRO A 34 9.55 14.57 3.71
N LYS A 35 9.22 14.55 2.41
CA LYS A 35 9.47 13.43 1.52
C LYS A 35 10.93 12.98 1.57
N HIS A 36 11.87 13.90 1.54
CA HIS A 36 13.29 13.57 1.60
C HIS A 36 13.63 12.74 2.84
N GLN A 37 13.14 13.14 4.00
CA GLN A 37 13.39 12.42 5.25
C GLN A 37 12.80 11.02 5.24
N VAL A 38 11.57 10.88 4.76
CA VAL A 38 10.89 9.58 4.69
C VAL A 38 11.60 8.68 3.67
N MET A 39 11.86 9.18 2.48
CA MET A 39 12.34 8.37 1.36
C MET A 39 13.84 8.06 1.39
N THR A 40 14.61 8.68 2.28
CA THR A 40 16.00 8.27 2.51
C THR A 40 16.13 7.14 3.53
N ALA A 41 15.06 6.84 4.27
CA ALA A 41 15.05 5.74 5.23
C ALA A 41 14.76 4.41 4.51
N PRO A 42 15.64 3.40 4.63
CA PRO A 42 15.44 2.11 3.91
C PRO A 42 14.13 1.42 4.24
N GLU A 43 13.62 1.57 5.47
CA GLU A 43 12.35 0.99 5.90
C GLU A 43 11.14 1.52 5.11
N HIS A 44 11.29 2.65 4.46
CA HIS A 44 10.26 3.22 3.59
C HIS A 44 10.62 3.09 2.11
N SER A 45 11.87 3.41 1.74
CA SER A 45 12.27 3.42 0.34
C SER A 45 12.24 2.02 -0.30
N ARG A 46 12.38 0.95 0.48
CA ARG A 46 12.35 -0.42 -0.04
C ARG A 46 11.06 -0.76 -0.79
N TYR A 47 9.97 -0.05 -0.48
CA TYR A 47 8.68 -0.30 -1.13
C TYR A 47 8.58 0.29 -2.54
N VAL A 48 9.51 1.17 -2.92
CA VAL A 48 9.48 1.84 -4.23
C VAL A 48 10.78 1.72 -5.00
N SER A 49 11.91 1.51 -4.32
CA SER A 49 13.22 1.46 -4.97
C SER A 49 13.22 0.48 -6.14
N GLY A 50 13.68 0.98 -7.29
CA GLY A 50 13.73 0.16 -8.50
C GLY A 50 12.37 -0.14 -9.13
N TRP A 51 11.36 0.66 -8.82
CA TRP A 51 10.05 0.51 -9.44
C TRP A 51 10.16 0.63 -10.96
N LYS A 52 9.64 -0.21 -11.81
CA LYS A 52 8.74 -1.33 -11.54
C LYS A 52 9.55 -2.62 -11.79
N ARG A 53 9.73 -3.43 -10.75
CA ARG A 53 10.33 -4.77 -10.91
C ARG A 53 9.30 -5.70 -11.57
N PRO A 54 9.75 -6.82 -12.20
CA PRO A 54 8.83 -7.68 -12.96
C PRO A 54 7.62 -8.17 -12.17
N SER A 55 7.76 -8.43 -10.86
CA SER A 55 6.64 -8.90 -10.03
C SER A 55 5.88 -7.80 -9.31
N ASP A 56 6.30 -6.54 -9.44
CA ASP A 56 5.56 -5.41 -8.88
C ASP A 56 4.24 -5.22 -9.61
N ALA A 57 3.19 -4.93 -8.86
CA ALA A 57 1.89 -4.58 -9.42
C ALA A 57 1.17 -3.58 -8.54
N GLY A 58 0.39 -2.74 -9.15
CA GLY A 58 -0.35 -1.73 -8.40
C GLY A 58 -1.39 -1.03 -9.24
N PHE A 59 -2.13 -0.16 -8.56
CA PHE A 59 -3.18 0.66 -9.14
C PHE A 59 -3.06 2.09 -8.65
N ILE A 60 -3.36 3.01 -9.55
CA ILE A 60 -3.42 4.44 -9.26
C ILE A 60 -4.89 4.87 -9.33
N ALA A 61 -5.38 5.51 -8.28
CA ALA A 61 -6.66 6.17 -8.32
C ALA A 61 -6.47 7.57 -8.89
N VAL A 62 -7.35 7.94 -9.81
CA VAL A 62 -7.30 9.26 -10.45
C VAL A 62 -8.67 9.93 -10.35
N ASP A 63 -8.68 11.26 -10.23
CA ASP A 63 -9.93 12.03 -10.22
C ASP A 63 -10.48 12.21 -11.65
N ALA A 64 -11.57 12.96 -11.77
CA ALA A 64 -12.21 13.20 -13.06
C ALA A 64 -11.32 13.94 -14.06
N ALA A 65 -10.33 14.68 -13.58
CA ALA A 65 -9.35 15.38 -14.42
C ALA A 65 -8.13 14.52 -14.77
N GLY A 66 -8.06 13.27 -14.25
CA GLY A 66 -6.92 12.39 -14.44
C GLY A 66 -5.78 12.61 -13.46
N GLU A 67 -5.97 13.44 -12.43
CA GLU A 67 -4.93 13.68 -11.42
C GLU A 67 -4.85 12.51 -10.44
N PRO A 68 -3.65 12.00 -10.13
CA PRO A 68 -3.49 10.93 -9.16
C PRO A 68 -3.88 11.39 -7.75
N ILE A 69 -4.69 10.58 -7.08
CA ILE A 69 -5.22 10.90 -5.74
C ILE A 69 -4.94 9.81 -4.71
N GLY A 70 -4.48 8.65 -5.13
CA GLY A 70 -4.14 7.54 -4.25
C GLY A 70 -3.51 6.42 -5.04
N ALA A 71 -2.89 5.49 -4.32
CA ALA A 71 -2.29 4.31 -4.94
C ALA A 71 -2.25 3.16 -3.95
N ALA A 72 -2.31 1.95 -4.47
CA ALA A 72 -2.01 0.74 -3.73
C ALA A 72 -1.18 -0.17 -4.65
N TRP A 73 -0.14 -0.74 -4.09
CA TRP A 73 0.72 -1.65 -4.86
C TRP A 73 1.29 -2.70 -3.94
N TYR A 74 1.76 -3.80 -4.53
CA TYR A 74 2.49 -4.82 -3.78
C TYR A 74 3.82 -5.12 -4.43
N ARG A 75 4.69 -5.69 -3.63
CA ARG A 75 6.03 -6.07 -4.03
C ARG A 75 6.44 -7.32 -3.27
N LEU A 76 7.12 -8.24 -3.96
CA LEU A 76 7.81 -9.33 -3.30
C LEU A 76 9.12 -8.81 -2.74
N LEU A 77 9.26 -8.82 -1.42
CA LEU A 77 10.49 -8.44 -0.76
C LEU A 77 11.28 -9.69 -0.40
N PRO A 78 12.61 -9.68 -0.59
CA PRO A 78 13.43 -10.84 -0.29
C PRO A 78 13.63 -10.97 1.21
N ARG A 79 13.96 -12.19 1.67
CA ARG A 79 14.30 -12.44 3.07
C ARG A 79 15.46 -11.57 3.56
N SER A 80 16.38 -11.22 2.66
CA SER A 80 17.55 -10.38 2.96
C SER A 80 17.21 -8.91 3.17
N ASP A 81 16.03 -8.45 2.69
CA ASP A 81 15.56 -7.07 2.86
C ASP A 81 14.03 -7.09 3.02
N PRO A 82 13.56 -7.65 4.16
CA PRO A 82 12.12 -7.79 4.39
C PRO A 82 11.48 -6.46 4.72
N GLY A 83 10.20 -6.32 4.36
CA GLY A 83 9.37 -5.21 4.84
C GLY A 83 8.88 -5.45 6.25
N TYR A 84 8.20 -4.47 6.82
CA TYR A 84 7.63 -4.58 8.16
C TYR A 84 6.61 -5.71 8.28
N GLY A 85 5.85 -5.99 7.21
CA GLY A 85 4.81 -7.01 7.20
C GLY A 85 5.25 -8.34 6.58
N TYR A 86 6.55 -8.54 6.40
CA TYR A 86 7.07 -9.75 5.77
C TYR A 86 6.65 -11.01 6.55
N VAL A 87 6.00 -11.96 5.86
CA VAL A 87 5.56 -13.22 6.45
C VAL A 87 6.18 -14.45 5.78
N GLY A 88 6.90 -14.26 4.69
CA GLY A 88 7.58 -15.36 3.99
C GLY A 88 7.82 -15.03 2.53
N THR A 89 8.68 -15.83 1.89
CA THR A 89 8.91 -15.70 0.46
C THR A 89 7.63 -16.08 -0.31
N GLY A 90 7.38 -15.39 -1.42
CA GLY A 90 6.21 -15.65 -2.24
C GLY A 90 4.92 -15.01 -1.76
N VAL A 91 4.94 -14.26 -0.66
CA VAL A 91 3.78 -13.48 -0.21
C VAL A 91 4.09 -12.00 -0.43
N PRO A 92 3.44 -11.34 -1.40
CA PRO A 92 3.70 -9.93 -1.64
C PRO A 92 3.16 -9.08 -0.49
N GLU A 93 3.89 -8.02 -0.20
CA GLU A 93 3.49 -7.04 0.81
C GLU A 93 2.97 -5.80 0.12
N LEU A 94 1.82 -5.29 0.58
CA LEU A 94 1.20 -4.12 -0.01
C LEU A 94 1.45 -2.85 0.79
N ILE A 95 1.40 -1.75 0.07
CA ILE A 95 1.38 -0.39 0.60
C ILE A 95 0.19 0.32 -0.03
N ILE A 96 -0.45 1.18 0.73
CA ILE A 96 -1.55 2.01 0.25
C ILE A 96 -1.43 3.41 0.84
N GLY A 97 -1.68 4.40 0.01
CA GLY A 97 -1.77 5.80 0.44
C GLY A 97 -2.85 6.52 -0.36
N VAL A 98 -3.56 7.43 0.31
CA VAL A 98 -4.60 8.24 -0.31
C VAL A 98 -4.39 9.68 0.12
N ARG A 99 -4.47 10.63 -0.81
CA ARG A 99 -4.33 12.05 -0.47
C ARG A 99 -5.38 12.44 0.58
N PRO A 100 -5.01 13.25 1.58
CA PRO A 100 -5.90 13.55 2.71
C PRO A 100 -7.29 14.04 2.30
N ILE A 101 -7.38 14.89 1.28
CA ILE A 101 -8.65 15.44 0.80
C ILE A 101 -9.58 14.36 0.22
N TRP A 102 -9.02 13.21 -0.16
CA TRP A 102 -9.78 12.11 -0.75
C TRP A 102 -10.08 10.98 0.24
N ARG A 103 -9.67 11.12 1.50
CA ARG A 103 -9.98 10.12 2.52
C ARG A 103 -11.48 10.06 2.76
N ALA A 104 -11.97 8.89 3.18
CA ALA A 104 -13.38 8.61 3.44
C ALA A 104 -14.29 8.75 2.20
N HIS A 105 -13.72 8.61 1.00
CA HIS A 105 -14.47 8.61 -0.27
C HIS A 105 -14.52 7.24 -0.94
N GLY A 106 -14.03 6.19 -0.26
CA GLY A 106 -14.00 4.84 -0.82
C GLY A 106 -12.81 4.55 -1.72
N VAL A 107 -11.86 5.46 -1.85
CA VAL A 107 -10.67 5.28 -2.71
C VAL A 107 -9.83 4.09 -2.25
N GLY A 108 -9.53 4.00 -0.95
CA GLY A 108 -8.73 2.91 -0.40
C GLY A 108 -9.37 1.55 -0.62
N ARG A 109 -10.68 1.45 -0.43
CA ARG A 109 -11.43 0.20 -0.64
C ARG A 109 -11.37 -0.25 -2.10
N THR A 110 -11.59 0.67 -3.03
CA THR A 110 -11.52 0.38 -4.46
C THR A 110 -10.12 -0.10 -4.84
N LEU A 111 -9.08 0.57 -4.35
CA LEU A 111 -7.69 0.18 -4.62
C LEU A 111 -7.37 -1.19 -4.06
N LEU A 112 -7.78 -1.49 -2.82
CA LEU A 112 -7.52 -2.79 -2.19
C LEU A 112 -8.22 -3.93 -2.94
N GLN A 113 -9.45 -3.71 -3.37
CA GLN A 113 -10.20 -4.73 -4.12
C GLN A 113 -9.55 -5.00 -5.47
N ALA A 114 -9.14 -3.97 -6.19
CA ALA A 114 -8.43 -4.12 -7.45
C ALA A 114 -7.10 -4.87 -7.25
N LEU A 115 -6.37 -4.51 -6.20
CA LEU A 115 -5.07 -5.12 -5.92
C LEU A 115 -5.22 -6.61 -5.54
N ALA A 116 -6.21 -6.96 -4.72
CA ALA A 116 -6.48 -8.34 -4.35
C ALA A 116 -6.87 -9.19 -5.58
N GLN A 117 -7.66 -8.63 -6.47
CA GLN A 117 -8.03 -9.30 -7.71
C GLN A 117 -6.80 -9.55 -8.59
N GLN A 118 -5.93 -8.56 -8.72
CA GLN A 118 -4.67 -8.69 -9.47
C GLN A 118 -3.77 -9.76 -8.87
N ALA A 119 -3.65 -9.79 -7.55
CA ALA A 119 -2.82 -10.78 -6.88
C ALA A 119 -3.35 -12.20 -7.09
N ARG A 120 -4.67 -12.39 -7.10
CA ARG A 120 -5.27 -13.68 -7.44
C ARG A 120 -4.93 -14.08 -8.88
N ALA A 121 -5.04 -13.16 -9.81
CA ALA A 121 -4.72 -13.40 -11.23
C ALA A 121 -3.24 -13.74 -11.39
N ASP A 122 -2.36 -13.15 -10.59
CA ASP A 122 -0.92 -13.42 -10.60
C ASP A 122 -0.56 -14.73 -9.90
N GLY A 123 -1.52 -15.42 -9.30
CA GLY A 123 -1.32 -16.73 -8.68
C GLY A 123 -0.90 -16.70 -7.23
N TYR A 124 -0.93 -15.57 -6.57
CA TYR A 124 -0.60 -15.47 -5.15
C TYR A 124 -1.72 -16.03 -4.28
N ALA A 125 -1.35 -16.74 -3.22
CA ALA A 125 -2.30 -17.31 -2.27
C ALA A 125 -2.67 -16.33 -1.15
N ARG A 126 -1.81 -15.36 -0.87
CA ARG A 126 -1.96 -14.40 0.24
C ARG A 126 -1.39 -13.04 -0.13
N LEU A 127 -1.92 -12.01 0.52
CA LEU A 127 -1.33 -10.68 0.58
C LEU A 127 -1.05 -10.34 2.04
N CYS A 128 0.01 -9.59 2.31
CA CYS A 128 0.30 -9.10 3.65
C CYS A 128 0.53 -7.60 3.65
N LEU A 129 0.41 -7.03 4.84
CA LEU A 129 0.70 -5.63 5.09
C LEU A 129 1.15 -5.44 6.53
N SER A 130 1.78 -4.31 6.80
CA SER A 130 2.07 -3.84 8.15
C SER A 130 1.29 -2.57 8.40
N VAL A 131 0.74 -2.45 9.60
CA VAL A 131 -0.03 -1.26 9.99
C VAL A 131 0.34 -0.88 11.42
N GLU A 132 0.56 0.43 11.65
CA GLU A 132 0.79 0.94 13.00
C GLU A 132 -0.51 0.89 13.79
N ARG A 133 -0.41 0.52 15.08
CA ARG A 133 -1.57 0.50 15.96
C ARG A 133 -2.14 1.91 16.13
N GLY A 134 -3.46 2.01 16.09
CA GLY A 134 -4.17 3.28 16.15
C GLY A 134 -4.49 3.90 14.80
N ASN A 135 -3.96 3.33 13.71
CA ASN A 135 -4.27 3.79 12.37
C ASN A 135 -5.70 3.38 11.99
N PHE A 136 -6.50 4.32 11.51
CA PHE A 136 -7.88 4.07 11.08
C PHE A 136 -7.97 3.04 9.94
N ALA A 137 -6.92 2.88 9.15
CA ALA A 137 -6.89 1.93 8.05
C ALA A 137 -7.11 0.49 8.48
N VAL A 138 -6.87 0.16 9.76
CA VAL A 138 -7.14 -1.18 10.31
C VAL A 138 -8.58 -1.61 10.05
N THR A 139 -9.54 -0.70 10.25
CA THR A 139 -10.96 -0.98 10.02
C THR A 139 -11.21 -1.35 8.55
N LEU A 140 -10.62 -0.59 7.63
CA LEU A 140 -10.72 -0.88 6.20
C LEU A 140 -10.11 -2.25 5.88
N TYR A 141 -8.91 -2.52 6.38
CA TYR A 141 -8.24 -3.80 6.12
C TYR A 141 -9.06 -4.98 6.62
N ARG A 142 -9.59 -4.89 7.84
CA ARG A 142 -10.46 -5.95 8.39
C ARG A 142 -11.70 -6.16 7.55
N SER A 143 -12.35 -5.08 7.12
CA SER A 143 -13.55 -5.18 6.29
C SER A 143 -13.27 -5.82 4.91
N GLU A 144 -12.02 -5.76 4.45
CA GLU A 144 -11.58 -6.36 3.19
C GLU A 144 -10.93 -7.74 3.38
N GLY A 145 -11.06 -8.33 4.55
CA GLY A 145 -10.66 -9.71 4.80
C GLY A 145 -9.24 -9.91 5.32
N PHE A 146 -8.56 -8.83 5.72
CA PHE A 146 -7.26 -8.95 6.39
C PHE A 146 -7.46 -9.23 7.87
N ALA A 147 -6.62 -10.11 8.42
CA ALA A 147 -6.61 -10.44 9.85
C ALA A 147 -5.19 -10.33 10.41
N VAL A 148 -5.09 -9.92 11.66
CA VAL A 148 -3.80 -9.83 12.35
C VAL A 148 -3.23 -11.23 12.54
N THR A 149 -1.98 -11.43 12.10
CA THR A 149 -1.26 -12.70 12.26
C THR A 149 -0.06 -12.57 13.19
N GLN A 150 0.49 -11.37 13.32
CA GLN A 150 1.62 -11.09 14.22
C GLN A 150 1.48 -9.69 14.78
N SER A 151 1.86 -9.52 16.05
CA SER A 151 1.91 -8.21 16.69
C SER A 151 3.34 -7.92 17.12
N GLY A 152 3.88 -6.81 16.66
CA GLY A 152 5.20 -6.32 17.01
C GLY A 152 5.13 -5.06 17.87
N ILE A 153 6.26 -4.40 18.05
CA ILE A 153 6.34 -3.15 18.79
C ILE A 153 5.68 -2.04 17.95
N GLY A 154 4.51 -1.57 18.40
CA GLY A 154 3.76 -0.49 17.77
C GLY A 154 3.10 -0.84 16.44
N ARG A 155 3.26 -2.05 15.92
CA ARG A 155 2.78 -2.44 14.59
C ARG A 155 2.20 -3.84 14.62
N ASP A 156 1.20 -4.05 13.75
CA ASP A 156 0.63 -5.38 13.51
C ASP A 156 0.86 -5.78 12.05
N THR A 157 1.09 -7.07 11.85
CA THR A 157 1.12 -7.66 10.51
C THR A 157 -0.25 -8.27 10.24
N MET A 158 -0.83 -7.95 9.10
CA MET A 158 -2.11 -8.48 8.67
C MET A 158 -1.97 -9.25 7.37
N VAL A 159 -2.76 -10.31 7.23
CA VAL A 159 -2.74 -11.17 6.06
C VAL A 159 -4.17 -11.39 5.56
N LYS A 160 -4.32 -11.35 4.24
CA LYS A 160 -5.55 -11.72 3.55
C LYS A 160 -5.28 -12.98 2.73
N ARG A 161 -6.12 -14.00 2.91
CA ARG A 161 -6.12 -15.16 2.01
C ARG A 161 -6.84 -14.81 0.71
N LEU A 162 -6.23 -15.20 -0.40
CA LEU A 162 -6.79 -14.97 -1.73
C LEU A 162 -7.47 -16.21 -2.30
N ARG A 163 -7.22 -17.35 -1.70
CA ARG A 163 -7.76 -18.65 -2.12
C ARG A 163 -8.29 -19.45 -0.95
#